data_53bceebe5491e3b2770c8228b9a1459c
#
_entry.id   53bceebe5491e3b2770c8228b9a1459c
#
_cell.length_a   1.000
_cell.length_b   1.000
_cell.length_c   1.000
_cell.angle_alpha   90.00
_cell.angle_beta   90.00
_cell.angle_gamma   90.00
#
_symmetry.space_group_name_H-M   'P 1'
#
loop_
_entity.id
_entity.type
_entity.pdbx_description
1 polymer ?
#
loop_
_entity_poly.entity_id
_entity_poly.type
_entity_poly.pdbx_seq_one_letter_code
_entity_poly.pdbx_strand_id
1 'polypeptide(L)'
;MAIFRTKKENNFVIMSNYHLRDKNLSFKAKGLLSYMLSLPDDWNYSISGLICNAKENKTSIKSALNELIRYGYLNIKKLYPNQTESKKIEYIYDIYELPHPLEEDMENLELDNMP
;
A
#
# COMPACT_ATOMS: atom_id res chain seq x y z
N MET A 1 30.61 3.31 -19.99
CA MET A 1 29.14 3.26 -19.98
C MET A 1 28.66 1.90 -19.51
N ALA A 2 27.70 1.87 -18.60
CA ALA A 2 27.15 0.60 -18.14
C ALA A 2 26.06 0.10 -19.10
N ILE A 3 26.00 -1.20 -19.30
CA ILE A 3 24.97 -1.83 -20.12
C ILE A 3 24.04 -2.60 -19.18
N PHE A 4 22.74 -2.30 -19.27
CA PHE A 4 21.71 -2.95 -18.44
C PHE A 4 20.94 -3.96 -19.27
N ARG A 5 20.85 -5.17 -18.77
CA ARG A 5 20.08 -6.24 -19.41
C ARG A 5 19.06 -6.78 -18.42
N THR A 6 17.79 -6.68 -18.78
CA THR A 6 16.71 -7.22 -17.95
C THR A 6 16.37 -8.63 -18.39
N LYS A 7 16.46 -9.57 -17.47
CA LYS A 7 16.09 -10.95 -17.70
C LYS A 7 14.71 -11.18 -17.11
N LYS A 8 13.72 -11.43 -17.96
CA LYS A 8 12.34 -11.66 -17.53
C LYS A 8 11.98 -13.11 -17.73
N GLU A 9 11.34 -13.67 -16.71
CA GLU A 9 10.85 -15.04 -16.71
C GLU A 9 9.34 -15.03 -16.43
N ASN A 10 8.77 -16.22 -16.16
CA ASN A 10 7.37 -16.32 -15.75
C ASN A 10 7.14 -15.65 -14.40
N ASN A 11 5.89 -15.38 -14.07
CA ASN A 11 5.48 -14.78 -12.80
C ASN A 11 5.99 -13.33 -12.66
N PHE A 12 5.52 -12.50 -13.57
CA PHE A 12 5.81 -11.06 -13.54
C PHE A 12 4.52 -10.26 -13.38
N VAL A 13 4.65 -8.99 -13.04
CA VAL A 13 3.53 -8.06 -12.92
C VAL A 13 3.70 -6.91 -13.91
N ILE A 14 2.55 -6.47 -14.46
CA ILE A 14 2.50 -5.26 -15.29
C ILE A 14 1.81 -4.18 -14.46
N MET A 15 2.45 -3.04 -14.31
CA MET A 15 1.90 -1.91 -13.54
C MET A 15 2.32 -0.60 -14.14
N SER A 16 1.61 0.48 -13.76
CA SER A 16 1.96 1.83 -14.15
C SER A 16 3.36 2.21 -13.68
N ASN A 17 4.06 2.99 -14.48
CA ASN A 17 5.35 3.56 -14.10
C ASN A 17 5.23 4.84 -13.28
N TYR A 18 4.03 5.37 -13.12
CA TYR A 18 3.85 6.69 -12.54
C TYR A 18 4.47 6.81 -11.15
N HIS A 19 4.12 5.90 -10.25
CA HIS A 19 4.65 5.94 -8.88
C HIS A 19 6.15 5.70 -8.82
N LEU A 20 6.68 4.88 -9.75
CA LEU A 20 8.10 4.59 -9.80
C LEU A 20 8.93 5.82 -10.17
N ARG A 21 8.33 6.77 -10.87
CA ARG A 21 8.97 8.01 -11.31
C ARG A 21 8.60 9.22 -10.47
N ASP A 22 7.77 9.04 -9.45
CA ASP A 22 7.33 10.13 -8.58
C ASP A 22 8.44 10.47 -7.57
N LYS A 23 8.97 11.68 -7.71
CA LYS A 23 10.07 12.16 -6.87
C LYS A 23 9.65 12.43 -5.43
N ASN A 24 8.36 12.49 -5.16
CA ASN A 24 7.84 12.69 -3.81
C ASN A 24 7.87 11.41 -2.97
N LEU A 25 8.03 10.26 -3.60
CA LEU A 25 8.06 8.97 -2.91
C LEU A 25 9.48 8.49 -2.68
N SER A 26 9.73 7.96 -1.49
CA SER A 26 10.96 7.22 -1.21
C SER A 26 10.97 5.90 -1.99
N PHE A 27 12.15 5.31 -2.18
CA PHE A 27 12.22 3.97 -2.77
C PHE A 27 11.49 2.93 -1.93
N LYS A 28 11.50 3.09 -0.62
CA LYS A 28 10.75 2.22 0.30
C LYS A 28 9.26 2.26 0.01
N ALA A 29 8.69 3.45 -0.14
CA ALA A 29 7.27 3.61 -0.47
C ALA A 29 6.96 3.09 -1.88
N LYS A 30 7.82 3.36 -2.85
CA LYS A 30 7.69 2.83 -4.21
C LYS A 30 7.68 1.30 -4.22
N GLY A 31 8.59 0.70 -3.47
CA GLY A 31 8.68 -0.75 -3.35
C GLY A 31 7.44 -1.35 -2.70
N LEU A 32 6.97 -0.76 -1.61
CA LEU A 32 5.77 -1.23 -0.93
C LEU A 32 4.54 -1.12 -1.84
N LEU A 33 4.36 0.02 -2.50
CA LEU A 33 3.24 0.20 -3.43
C LEU A 33 3.30 -0.81 -4.56
N SER A 34 4.47 -1.03 -5.14
CA SER A 34 4.65 -2.02 -6.21
C SER A 34 4.30 -3.42 -5.74
N TYR A 35 4.72 -3.78 -4.53
CA TYR A 35 4.35 -5.05 -3.92
C TYR A 35 2.83 -5.17 -3.77
N MET A 36 2.17 -4.15 -3.23
CA MET A 36 0.73 -4.15 -3.03
C MET A 36 -0.02 -4.24 -4.36
N LEU A 37 0.44 -3.53 -5.39
CA LEU A 37 -0.16 -3.60 -6.73
C LEU A 37 0.01 -4.96 -7.38
N SER A 38 0.96 -5.76 -6.95
CA SER A 38 1.20 -7.10 -7.49
C SER A 38 0.28 -8.16 -6.89
N LEU A 39 -0.42 -7.84 -5.81
CA LEU A 39 -1.28 -8.80 -5.11
C LEU A 39 -2.66 -8.88 -5.77
N PRO A 40 -3.38 -10.01 -5.59
CA PRO A 40 -4.75 -10.15 -6.12
C PRO A 40 -5.69 -9.09 -5.56
N ASP A 41 -6.75 -8.74 -6.30
CA ASP A 41 -7.72 -7.74 -5.93
C ASP A 41 -8.45 -8.05 -4.62
N ASP A 42 -8.59 -9.33 -4.29
CA ASP A 42 -9.26 -9.79 -3.08
C ASP A 42 -8.31 -10.05 -1.91
N TRP A 43 -7.07 -9.60 -2.04
CA TRP A 43 -6.08 -9.78 -0.97
C TRP A 43 -6.51 -9.05 0.30
N ASN A 44 -6.45 -9.77 1.41
CA ASN A 44 -6.82 -9.22 2.71
C ASN A 44 -5.62 -8.55 3.37
N TYR A 45 -5.55 -7.22 3.24
CA TYR A 45 -4.43 -6.44 3.76
C TYR A 45 -4.49 -6.27 5.27
N SER A 46 -3.32 -6.35 5.90
CA SER A 46 -3.11 -5.90 7.28
C SER A 46 -1.66 -5.45 7.43
N ILE A 47 -1.40 -4.61 8.41
CA ILE A 47 -0.03 -4.18 8.71
C ILE A 47 0.79 -5.38 9.17
N SER A 48 0.22 -6.25 10.00
CA SER A 48 0.87 -7.49 10.44
C SER A 48 1.25 -8.38 9.26
N GLY A 49 0.34 -8.53 8.29
CA GLY A 49 0.61 -9.33 7.09
C GLY A 49 1.71 -8.74 6.24
N LEU A 50 1.75 -7.42 6.09
CA LEU A 50 2.82 -6.75 5.35
C LEU A 50 4.17 -6.95 6.03
N ILE A 51 4.21 -6.84 7.35
CA ILE A 51 5.43 -7.05 8.13
C ILE A 51 5.94 -8.49 7.97
N CYS A 52 5.05 -9.48 8.02
CA CYS A 52 5.41 -10.89 7.86
C CYS A 52 6.05 -11.19 6.52
N ASN A 53 5.71 -10.43 5.49
CA ASN A 53 6.21 -10.63 4.13
C ASN A 53 7.33 -9.67 3.75
N ALA A 54 7.88 -8.94 4.71
CA ALA A 54 8.91 -7.94 4.48
C ALA A 54 10.05 -8.12 5.48
N LYS A 55 11.22 -7.63 5.07
CA LYS A 55 12.37 -7.55 5.96
C LYS A 55 12.25 -6.38 6.94
N GLU A 56 11.51 -5.37 6.55
CA GLU A 56 11.35 -4.12 7.30
C GLU A 56 10.52 -4.36 8.56
N ASN A 57 10.78 -3.56 9.59
CA ASN A 57 10.02 -3.61 10.84
C ASN A 57 8.71 -2.80 10.73
N LYS A 58 7.90 -2.86 11.79
CA LYS A 58 6.62 -2.20 11.85
C LYS A 58 6.71 -0.68 11.62
N THR A 59 7.68 -0.03 12.23
CA THR A 59 7.89 1.41 12.10
C THR A 59 8.16 1.80 10.64
N SER A 60 9.01 1.04 9.97
CA SER A 60 9.36 1.29 8.57
C SER A 60 8.16 1.08 7.65
N ILE A 61 7.39 0.02 7.86
CA ILE A 61 6.18 -0.25 7.06
C ILE A 61 5.15 0.87 7.26
N LYS A 62 4.90 1.28 8.51
CA LYS A 62 3.94 2.36 8.78
C LYS A 62 4.40 3.68 8.18
N SER A 63 5.68 3.97 8.22
CA SER A 63 6.24 5.17 7.59
C SER A 63 5.98 5.18 6.08
N ALA A 64 6.20 4.04 5.43
CA ALA A 64 5.92 3.91 3.99
C ALA A 64 4.43 4.04 3.68
N LEU A 65 3.56 3.42 4.49
CA LEU A 65 2.11 3.55 4.33
C LEU A 65 1.65 5.00 4.48
N ASN A 66 2.15 5.72 5.48
CA ASN A 66 1.84 7.13 5.67
C ASN A 66 2.26 7.97 4.47
N GLU A 67 3.41 7.69 3.91
CA GLU A 67 3.90 8.37 2.72
C GLU A 67 2.96 8.14 1.54
N LEU A 68 2.53 6.89 1.32
CA LEU A 68 1.59 6.56 0.26
C LEU A 68 0.23 7.22 0.46
N ILE A 69 -0.26 7.27 1.70
CA ILE A 69 -1.51 7.96 2.03
C ILE A 69 -1.39 9.45 1.73
N ARG A 70 -0.30 10.06 2.17
CA ARG A 70 -0.07 11.49 2.02
C ARG A 70 -0.08 11.94 0.56
N TYR A 71 0.47 11.12 -0.33
CA TYR A 71 0.58 11.47 -1.75
C TYR A 71 -0.52 10.85 -2.62
N GLY A 72 -1.55 10.26 -1.99
CA GLY A 72 -2.77 9.86 -2.70
C GLY A 72 -2.75 8.48 -3.35
N TYR A 73 -1.78 7.64 -3.04
CA TYR A 73 -1.68 6.29 -3.62
C TYR A 73 -2.40 5.23 -2.79
N LEU A 74 -2.75 5.55 -1.57
CA LEU A 74 -3.39 4.61 -0.65
C LEU A 74 -4.50 5.32 0.11
N ASN A 75 -5.66 4.67 0.20
CA ASN A 75 -6.76 5.08 1.04
C ASN A 75 -7.15 3.91 1.91
N ILE A 76 -7.17 4.10 3.23
CA ILE A 76 -7.59 3.07 4.17
C ILE A 76 -8.86 3.54 4.85
N LYS A 77 -9.93 2.76 4.71
CA LYS A 77 -11.23 3.07 5.28
C LYS A 77 -11.57 2.07 6.37
N LYS A 78 -11.96 2.58 7.54
CA LYS A 78 -12.40 1.76 8.65
C LYS A 78 -13.91 1.55 8.56
N LEU A 79 -14.34 0.30 8.58
CA LEU A 79 -15.74 -0.07 8.65
C LEU A 79 -16.06 -0.55 10.05
N TYR A 80 -17.16 -0.03 10.59
CA TYR A 80 -17.61 -0.38 11.94
C TYR A 80 -18.54 -1.60 11.90
N PRO A 81 -18.79 -2.25 13.05
CA PRO A 81 -19.58 -3.49 13.08
C PRO A 81 -20.97 -3.40 12.43
N ASN A 82 -21.60 -2.23 12.47
CA ASN A 82 -22.91 -2.02 11.84
C ASN A 82 -22.84 -1.89 10.32
N GLN A 83 -21.64 -1.79 9.74
CA GLN A 83 -21.41 -1.62 8.32
C GLN A 83 -20.87 -2.90 7.65
N THR A 84 -20.60 -3.93 8.43
CA THR A 84 -20.00 -5.17 7.94
C THR A 84 -20.92 -6.37 8.19
N GLU A 85 -20.85 -7.37 7.30
CA GLU A 85 -21.59 -8.61 7.47
C GLU A 85 -21.05 -9.45 8.65
N SER A 86 -19.74 -9.38 8.87
CA SER A 86 -19.08 -10.08 9.96
C SER A 86 -19.41 -9.50 11.34
N LYS A 87 -20.00 -8.29 11.39
CA LYS A 87 -20.26 -7.53 12.60
C LYS A 87 -19.01 -7.26 13.43
N LYS A 88 -17.88 -7.15 12.74
CA LYS A 88 -16.57 -6.79 13.32
C LYS A 88 -16.03 -5.57 12.61
N ILE A 89 -15.04 -4.91 13.22
CA ILE A 89 -14.32 -3.82 12.59
C ILE A 89 -13.49 -4.40 11.45
N GLU A 90 -13.63 -3.81 10.26
CA GLU A 90 -12.86 -4.17 9.08
C GLU A 90 -12.19 -2.94 8.49
N TYR A 91 -11.10 -3.16 7.75
CA TYR A 91 -10.37 -2.11 7.07
C TYR A 91 -10.32 -2.41 5.59
N ILE A 92 -10.62 -1.41 4.76
CA ILE A 92 -10.54 -1.51 3.31
C ILE A 92 -9.34 -0.69 2.85
N TYR A 93 -8.44 -1.34 2.14
CA TYR A 93 -7.28 -0.71 1.52
C TYR A 93 -7.57 -0.50 0.04
N ASP A 94 -7.67 0.76 -0.38
CA ASP A 94 -7.78 1.11 -1.79
C ASP A 94 -6.41 1.54 -2.28
N ILE A 95 -5.88 0.81 -3.24
CA ILE A 95 -4.53 1.00 -3.76
C ILE A 95 -4.63 1.52 -5.17
N TYR A 96 -4.01 2.68 -5.42
CA TYR A 96 -4.12 3.39 -6.69
C TYR A 96 -2.80 3.41 -7.43
N GLU A 97 -2.86 3.19 -8.74
CA GLU A 97 -1.70 3.37 -9.63
C GLU A 97 -1.37 4.83 -9.86
N LEU A 98 -2.37 5.71 -9.78
CA LEU A 98 -2.23 7.16 -9.93
C LEU A 98 -2.74 7.85 -8.67
N PRO A 99 -2.17 9.02 -8.31
CA PRO A 99 -2.60 9.71 -7.10
C PRO A 99 -4.07 10.11 -7.12
N HIS A 100 -4.73 9.97 -5.98
CA HIS A 100 -6.11 10.40 -5.75
C HIS A 100 -6.14 11.36 -4.57
N PRO A 101 -7.11 12.31 -4.53
CA PRO A 101 -7.25 13.19 -3.38
C PRO A 101 -7.53 12.41 -2.10
N LEU A 102 -6.98 12.89 -0.97
CA LEU A 102 -7.27 12.34 0.34
C LEU A 102 -8.75 12.53 0.69
N GLU A 103 -9.36 11.50 1.27
CA GLU A 103 -10.70 11.59 1.82
C GLU A 103 -10.62 12.12 3.26
N GLU A 104 -11.66 12.82 3.71
CA GLU A 104 -11.69 13.44 5.04
C GLU A 104 -11.48 12.42 6.16
N ASP A 105 -12.02 11.22 6.01
CA ASP A 105 -11.94 10.16 7.02
C ASP A 105 -10.51 9.70 7.30
N MET A 106 -9.58 9.95 6.37
CA MET A 106 -8.19 9.52 6.52
C MET A 106 -7.43 10.29 7.60
N GLU A 107 -7.84 11.51 7.90
CA GLU A 107 -7.16 12.33 8.91
C GLU A 107 -7.27 11.74 10.31
N ASN A 108 -8.31 10.95 10.56
CA ASN A 108 -8.59 10.37 11.87
C ASN A 108 -8.11 8.92 12.00
N LEU A 109 -7.41 8.40 10.99
CA LEU A 109 -6.95 7.03 10.99
C LEU A 109 -5.59 6.91 11.67
N GLU A 110 -5.53 6.11 12.74
CA GLU A 110 -4.29 5.84 13.45
C GLU A 110 -3.74 4.47 13.06
N LEU A 111 -2.63 4.46 12.33
CA LEU A 111 -2.00 3.21 11.89
C LEU A 111 -1.48 2.36 13.06
N ASP A 112 -1.13 3.01 14.18
CA ASP A 112 -0.62 2.32 15.36
C ASP A 112 -1.62 1.34 15.97
N ASN A 113 -2.92 1.61 15.79
CA ASN A 113 -4.00 0.81 16.35
C ASN A 113 -4.62 -0.17 15.35
N MET A 114 -4.06 -0.27 14.16
CA MET A 114 -4.55 -1.16 13.11
C MET A 114 -3.86 -2.52 13.15
N PRO A 115 -4.60 -3.59 12.86
CA PRO A 115 -4.01 -4.92 12.73
C PRO A 115 -3.07 -5.05 11.54
#